data_13b1fac1e56142262abebeefcbfae7d0
#
_entry.id   13b1fac1e56142262abebeefcbfae7d0
#
_cell.length_a   1.000
_cell.length_b   1.000
_cell.length_c   1.000
_cell.angle_alpha   90.00
_cell.angle_beta   90.00
_cell.angle_gamma   90.00
#
_symmetry.space_group_name_H-M   'P 1'
#
loop_
_entity.id
_entity.type
_entity.pdbx_description
1 polymer ?
#
loop_
_entity_poly.entity_id
_entity_poly.type
_entity_poly.pdbx_seq_one_letter_code
_entity_poly.pdbx_strand_id
1 'polypeptide(L)'
;MSQNEIYNSYYDNDELHEECGVFGMYDFDGGDVASSIYYGLFALQHRGQESCGIAVSETNGPKGKVTSYKGMGLVNEVFTPDTLEPMKGDIGVGHVRYSTAGSSTRENAQPLVLNYVKGTLAMAHNGNLINASELRHELEYTGAIFQTTIDSEVIAYHIARERLNSKTAEEAVRRACMKLKGAYALVVASPRKLIAARDPFGFKPLCIGKRDNAYIVTSETCALDTIGAEFVRDVKPGEVVTISPEKGIESDMTMAIAPEKEARCIFEYIYFARPDSHIDGVS
;
A
#
# COMPACT_ATOMS: atom_id res chain seq x y z
N MET A 1 7.77 7.11 35.16
CA MET A 1 8.14 6.97 33.75
C MET A 1 7.97 8.32 33.08
N SER A 2 9.02 8.85 32.48
CA SER A 2 8.93 10.10 31.74
C SER A 2 8.16 9.87 30.42
N GLN A 3 7.53 10.92 29.87
CA GLN A 3 6.85 10.82 28.57
C GLN A 3 7.76 10.24 27.47
N ASN A 4 9.07 10.48 27.55
CA ASN A 4 10.07 9.92 26.64
C ASN A 4 10.28 8.40 26.81
N GLU A 5 10.15 7.85 28.02
CA GLU A 5 10.27 6.39 28.26
C GLU A 5 9.05 5.64 27.74
N ILE A 6 7.86 6.23 27.81
CA ILE A 6 6.64 5.65 27.23
C ILE A 6 6.71 5.69 25.70
N TYR A 7 7.26 6.77 25.11
CA TYR A 7 7.43 6.91 23.68
C TYR A 7 8.45 5.91 23.11
N ASN A 8 9.60 5.74 23.77
CA ASN A 8 10.62 4.78 23.33
C ASN A 8 10.17 3.32 23.46
N SER A 9 9.35 2.97 24.44
CA SER A 9 8.87 1.60 24.62
C SER A 9 7.95 1.09 23.49
N TYR A 10 7.39 1.99 22.67
CA TYR A 10 6.56 1.63 21.51
C TYR A 10 7.35 1.35 20.23
N TYR A 11 8.65 1.73 20.18
CA TYR A 11 9.44 1.71 18.94
C TYR A 11 10.79 1.00 19.07
N ASP A 12 11.14 0.49 20.26
CA ASP A 12 12.41 -0.19 20.51
C ASP A 12 12.26 -1.72 20.42
N ASN A 13 11.97 -2.23 19.22
CA ASN A 13 12.17 -3.64 18.89
C ASN A 13 13.04 -3.70 17.64
N ASP A 14 14.35 -3.88 17.83
CA ASP A 14 15.35 -4.18 16.80
C ASP A 14 15.25 -5.66 16.33
N GLU A 15 14.07 -6.26 16.33
CA GLU A 15 13.87 -7.60 15.79
C GLU A 15 13.75 -7.54 14.27
N LEU A 16 14.28 -8.55 13.59
CA LEU A 16 14.12 -8.77 12.16
C LEU A 16 12.62 -8.87 11.85
N HIS A 17 12.09 -7.87 11.16
CA HIS A 17 10.66 -7.72 10.93
C HIS A 17 10.28 -8.23 9.56
N GLU A 18 9.17 -8.93 9.51
CA GLU A 18 8.65 -9.63 8.36
C GLU A 18 7.82 -8.75 7.44
N GLU A 19 7.41 -9.30 6.31
CA GLU A 19 7.02 -8.53 5.15
C GLU A 19 5.52 -8.60 4.93
N CYS A 20 4.89 -7.46 4.72
CA CYS A 20 3.51 -7.35 4.27
C CYS A 20 3.38 -7.58 2.75
N GLY A 21 2.17 -7.80 2.26
CA GLY A 21 1.84 -7.81 0.84
C GLY A 21 0.81 -6.73 0.49
N VAL A 22 1.06 -6.00 -0.59
CA VAL A 22 0.14 -5.00 -1.13
C VAL A 22 -0.37 -5.42 -2.49
N PHE A 23 -1.63 -5.05 -2.76
CA PHE A 23 -2.28 -5.27 -4.03
C PHE A 23 -3.20 -4.09 -4.35
N GLY A 24 -3.15 -3.60 -5.58
CA GLY A 24 -4.07 -2.59 -6.09
C GLY A 24 -4.53 -2.93 -7.49
N MET A 25 -5.78 -2.61 -7.82
CA MET A 25 -6.33 -2.84 -9.16
C MET A 25 -7.25 -1.70 -9.56
N TYR A 26 -7.18 -1.32 -10.82
CA TYR A 26 -8.11 -0.41 -11.45
C TYR A 26 -8.54 -0.98 -12.80
N ASP A 27 -9.83 -1.27 -12.93
CA ASP A 27 -10.47 -1.74 -14.16
C ASP A 27 -11.14 -0.56 -14.87
N PHE A 28 -10.62 -0.18 -16.04
CA PHE A 28 -11.12 0.96 -16.80
C PHE A 28 -12.47 0.67 -17.49
N ASP A 29 -12.85 -0.58 -17.63
CA ASP A 29 -14.14 -1.00 -18.16
C ASP A 29 -15.24 -1.02 -17.08
N GLY A 30 -14.90 -0.71 -15.83
CA GLY A 30 -15.83 -0.61 -14.72
C GLY A 30 -16.24 -1.94 -14.09
N GLY A 31 -15.43 -2.98 -14.30
CA GLY A 31 -15.65 -4.30 -13.69
C GLY A 31 -15.31 -4.33 -12.20
N ASP A 32 -16.00 -5.17 -11.43
CA ASP A 32 -15.74 -5.33 -10.00
C ASP A 32 -14.37 -5.94 -9.72
N VAL A 33 -13.51 -5.22 -8.97
CA VAL A 33 -12.14 -5.64 -8.67
C VAL A 33 -11.98 -6.42 -7.37
N ALA A 34 -12.98 -6.46 -6.50
CA ALA A 34 -12.88 -7.06 -5.17
C ALA A 34 -12.43 -8.54 -5.20
N SER A 35 -13.04 -9.35 -6.09
CA SER A 35 -12.66 -10.76 -6.25
C SER A 35 -11.23 -10.93 -6.74
N SER A 36 -10.78 -10.10 -7.69
CA SER A 36 -9.40 -10.13 -8.18
C SER A 36 -8.42 -9.76 -7.08
N ILE A 37 -8.73 -8.75 -6.27
CA ILE A 37 -7.92 -8.36 -5.11
C ILE A 37 -7.88 -9.52 -4.10
N TYR A 38 -9.00 -10.17 -3.81
CA TYR A 38 -9.05 -11.34 -2.92
C TYR A 38 -8.08 -12.44 -3.39
N TYR A 39 -8.13 -12.84 -4.65
CA TYR A 39 -7.23 -13.88 -5.16
C TYR A 39 -5.77 -13.44 -5.19
N GLY A 40 -5.51 -12.16 -5.50
CA GLY A 40 -4.17 -11.58 -5.42
C GLY A 40 -3.62 -11.61 -3.99
N LEU A 41 -4.42 -11.24 -2.99
CA LEU A 41 -4.04 -11.33 -1.58
C LEU A 41 -3.86 -12.78 -1.10
N PHE A 42 -4.70 -13.70 -1.59
CA PHE A 42 -4.53 -15.12 -1.29
C PHE A 42 -3.19 -15.66 -1.82
N ALA A 43 -2.77 -15.22 -3.01
CA ALA A 43 -1.44 -15.55 -3.54
C ALA A 43 -0.29 -14.93 -2.72
N LEU A 44 -0.52 -13.77 -2.08
CA LEU A 44 0.43 -13.08 -1.22
C LEU A 44 0.36 -13.51 0.26
N GLN A 45 -0.44 -14.52 0.61
CA GLN A 45 -0.67 -14.92 2.01
C GLN A 45 0.61 -15.30 2.77
N HIS A 46 1.63 -15.81 2.06
CA HIS A 46 2.94 -16.14 2.64
C HIS A 46 3.65 -14.91 3.20
N ARG A 47 3.33 -13.71 2.72
CA ARG A 47 3.90 -12.43 3.19
C ARG A 47 3.21 -11.91 4.45
N GLY A 48 1.98 -12.29 4.71
CA GLY A 48 1.24 -11.78 5.87
C GLY A 48 0.11 -12.70 6.30
N GLN A 49 0.14 -13.14 7.56
CA GLN A 49 -0.81 -14.13 8.09
C GLN A 49 -1.59 -13.61 9.32
N GLU A 50 -1.31 -12.39 9.77
CA GLU A 50 -1.93 -11.83 10.97
C GLU A 50 -3.29 -11.20 10.69
N SER A 51 -3.35 -10.39 9.66
CA SER A 51 -4.58 -9.70 9.27
C SER A 51 -4.58 -9.38 7.78
N CYS A 52 -5.76 -9.16 7.24
CA CYS A 52 -5.92 -8.74 5.86
C CYS A 52 -7.10 -7.79 5.68
N GLY A 53 -7.14 -7.10 4.55
CA GLY A 53 -8.24 -6.20 4.24
C GLY A 53 -8.27 -5.82 2.77
N ILE A 54 -9.46 -5.39 2.34
CA ILE A 54 -9.74 -4.89 1.00
C ILE A 54 -10.55 -3.60 1.14
N ALA A 55 -10.27 -2.63 0.30
CA ALA A 55 -11.07 -1.42 0.13
C ALA A 55 -11.31 -1.17 -1.36
N VAL A 56 -12.56 -0.95 -1.76
CA VAL A 56 -12.97 -0.71 -3.14
C VAL A 56 -13.83 0.55 -3.25
N SER A 57 -13.80 1.17 -4.42
CA SER A 57 -14.60 2.35 -4.75
C SER A 57 -15.09 2.28 -6.19
N GLU A 58 -16.27 2.83 -6.44
CA GLU A 58 -16.80 3.05 -7.79
C GLU A 58 -16.36 4.42 -8.29
N THR A 59 -15.55 4.47 -9.36
CA THR A 59 -15.05 5.74 -9.91
C THR A 59 -16.14 6.61 -10.52
N ASN A 60 -17.23 5.98 -11.03
CA ASN A 60 -18.42 6.62 -11.56
C ASN A 60 -19.56 6.76 -10.54
N GLY A 61 -19.35 6.25 -9.33
CA GLY A 61 -20.34 6.30 -8.24
C GLY A 61 -20.33 7.61 -7.46
N PRO A 62 -21.05 7.65 -6.33
CA PRO A 62 -21.06 8.80 -5.44
C PRO A 62 -19.63 9.13 -4.97
N LYS A 63 -19.22 10.39 -5.12
CA LYS A 63 -17.88 10.82 -4.74
C LYS A 63 -17.54 10.45 -3.29
N GLY A 64 -16.44 9.77 -3.10
CA GLY A 64 -15.89 9.48 -1.78
C GLY A 64 -16.50 8.27 -1.09
N LYS A 65 -17.32 7.47 -1.75
CA LYS A 65 -17.81 6.21 -1.19
C LYS A 65 -16.76 5.12 -1.39
N VAL A 66 -16.15 4.70 -0.30
CA VAL A 66 -15.28 3.52 -0.25
C VAL A 66 -15.96 2.47 0.61
N THR A 67 -16.09 1.27 0.07
CA THR A 67 -16.50 0.09 0.82
C THR A 67 -15.24 -0.66 1.25
N SER A 68 -15.08 -0.91 2.55
CA SER A 68 -13.91 -1.62 3.05
C SER A 68 -14.29 -2.67 4.08
N TYR A 69 -13.57 -3.76 4.05
CA TYR A 69 -13.63 -4.81 5.07
C TYR A 69 -12.22 -5.27 5.42
N LYS A 70 -11.95 -5.46 6.70
CA LYS A 70 -10.67 -5.95 7.20
C LYS A 70 -10.86 -6.75 8.48
N GLY A 71 -9.98 -7.72 8.71
CA GLY A 71 -10.07 -8.60 9.87
C GLY A 71 -8.72 -9.21 10.25
N MET A 72 -8.70 -9.81 11.44
CA MET A 72 -7.59 -10.62 11.91
C MET A 72 -7.76 -12.03 11.35
N GLY A 73 -6.67 -12.65 10.90
CA GLY A 73 -6.64 -13.99 10.32
C GLY A 73 -6.27 -14.02 8.84
N LEU A 74 -6.35 -15.21 8.26
CA LEU A 74 -6.01 -15.47 6.87
C LEU A 74 -7.07 -14.92 5.92
N VAL A 75 -6.69 -14.68 4.66
CA VAL A 75 -7.57 -14.10 3.63
C VAL A 75 -8.86 -14.91 3.48
N ASN A 76 -8.77 -16.23 3.44
CA ASN A 76 -9.93 -17.12 3.32
C ASN A 76 -10.78 -17.25 4.60
N GLU A 77 -10.26 -16.82 5.74
CA GLU A 77 -10.99 -16.79 7.02
C GLU A 77 -11.75 -15.45 7.17
N VAL A 78 -11.11 -14.36 6.75
CA VAL A 78 -11.65 -13.01 6.85
C VAL A 78 -12.68 -12.73 5.76
N PHE A 79 -12.41 -13.20 4.52
CA PHE A 79 -13.29 -12.95 3.38
C PHE A 79 -14.10 -14.19 3.02
N THR A 80 -15.39 -14.10 3.28
CA THR A 80 -16.42 -15.06 2.86
C THR A 80 -17.21 -14.50 1.69
N PRO A 81 -18.01 -15.29 0.97
CA PRO A 81 -18.93 -14.76 -0.04
C PRO A 81 -19.78 -13.60 0.47
N ASP A 82 -20.31 -13.69 1.69
CA ASP A 82 -21.16 -12.65 2.30
C ASP A 82 -20.43 -11.33 2.55
N THR A 83 -19.11 -11.37 2.79
CA THR A 83 -18.29 -10.16 3.00
C THR A 83 -17.78 -9.57 1.69
N LEU A 84 -17.58 -10.40 0.64
CA LEU A 84 -17.10 -9.96 -0.67
C LEU A 84 -18.23 -9.44 -1.57
N GLU A 85 -19.42 -10.04 -1.55
CA GLU A 85 -20.52 -9.67 -2.43
C GLU A 85 -20.92 -8.19 -2.36
N PRO A 86 -20.94 -7.54 -1.16
CA PRO A 86 -21.25 -6.10 -1.07
C PRO A 86 -20.09 -5.20 -1.50
N MET A 87 -18.90 -5.74 -1.72
CA MET A 87 -17.71 -4.96 -2.08
C MET A 87 -17.65 -4.69 -3.59
N LYS A 88 -18.44 -3.71 -4.04
CA LYS A 88 -18.52 -3.31 -5.44
C LYS A 88 -17.62 -2.12 -5.72
N GLY A 89 -16.91 -2.15 -6.85
CA GLY A 89 -16.08 -1.05 -7.31
C GLY A 89 -15.10 -1.49 -8.40
N ASP A 90 -14.70 -0.53 -9.20
CA ASP A 90 -13.78 -0.68 -10.34
C ASP A 90 -12.33 -0.31 -9.98
N ILE A 91 -12.12 0.29 -8.82
CA ILE A 91 -10.81 0.59 -8.25
C ILE A 91 -10.74 0.11 -6.80
N GLY A 92 -9.60 -0.46 -6.40
CA GLY A 92 -9.43 -0.91 -5.03
C GLY A 92 -7.99 -1.22 -4.65
N VAL A 93 -7.79 -1.40 -3.35
CA VAL A 93 -6.52 -1.80 -2.74
C VAL A 93 -6.76 -2.89 -1.71
N GLY A 94 -5.78 -3.77 -1.57
CA GLY A 94 -5.77 -4.85 -0.61
C GLY A 94 -4.43 -4.98 0.10
N HIS A 95 -4.45 -5.61 1.26
CA HIS A 95 -3.27 -5.79 2.11
C HIS A 95 -3.35 -7.12 2.86
N VAL A 96 -2.22 -7.79 2.98
CA VAL A 96 -1.96 -8.84 3.96
C VAL A 96 -0.86 -8.36 4.89
N ARG A 97 -1.10 -8.47 6.20
CA ARG A 97 -0.21 -7.95 7.23
C ARG A 97 0.52 -9.07 7.93
N TYR A 98 1.81 -8.87 8.12
CA TYR A 98 2.58 -9.48 9.17
C TYR A 98 2.89 -8.42 10.24
N SER A 99 2.93 -8.80 11.52
CA SER A 99 3.11 -7.85 12.61
C SER A 99 4.57 -7.42 12.72
N THR A 100 4.90 -6.23 12.24
CA THR A 100 6.25 -5.65 12.35
C THR A 100 6.29 -4.51 13.37
N ALA A 101 5.36 -3.58 13.26
CA ALA A 101 5.22 -2.44 14.15
C ALA A 101 3.77 -2.28 14.59
N GLY A 102 3.58 -1.89 15.84
CA GLY A 102 2.27 -1.71 16.45
C GLY A 102 1.64 -3.03 16.97
N SER A 103 0.58 -2.91 17.75
CA SER A 103 -0.12 -4.05 18.33
C SER A 103 -0.87 -4.87 17.28
N SER A 104 -0.98 -6.19 17.54
CA SER A 104 -1.82 -7.11 16.75
C SER A 104 -3.30 -6.87 17.03
N THR A 105 -3.85 -5.79 16.47
CA THR A 105 -5.25 -5.42 16.62
C THR A 105 -5.89 -5.10 15.27
N ARG A 106 -7.20 -5.24 15.19
CA ARG A 106 -7.97 -4.97 13.97
C ARG A 106 -7.82 -3.51 13.48
N GLU A 107 -7.62 -2.57 14.39
CA GLU A 107 -7.40 -1.17 14.07
C GLU A 107 -6.17 -1.00 13.20
N ASN A 108 -5.10 -1.76 13.49
CA ASN A 108 -3.85 -1.76 12.76
C ASN A 108 -3.87 -2.55 11.45
N ALA A 109 -4.94 -3.30 11.17
CA ALA A 109 -5.11 -3.94 9.87
C ALA A 109 -5.27 -2.88 8.77
N GLN A 110 -4.74 -3.18 7.59
CA GLN A 110 -4.83 -2.32 6.41
C GLN A 110 -5.77 -2.96 5.35
N PRO A 111 -6.28 -2.21 4.36
CA PRO A 111 -5.96 -0.81 4.02
C PRO A 111 -6.48 0.20 5.05
N LEU A 112 -5.80 1.34 5.13
CA LEU A 112 -6.31 2.52 5.83
C LEU A 112 -7.22 3.30 4.91
N VAL A 113 -8.42 3.63 5.38
CA VAL A 113 -9.38 4.45 4.65
C VAL A 113 -9.58 5.76 5.40
N LEU A 114 -9.24 6.87 4.75
CA LEU A 114 -9.32 8.21 5.31
C LEU A 114 -10.33 9.05 4.52
N ASN A 115 -11.25 9.66 5.23
CA ASN A 115 -12.16 10.67 4.69
C ASN A 115 -11.68 12.06 5.10
N TYR A 116 -11.46 12.92 4.14
CA TYR A 116 -10.98 14.29 4.38
C TYR A 116 -11.58 15.26 3.36
N VAL A 117 -11.28 16.55 3.50
CA VAL A 117 -11.92 17.65 2.71
C VAL A 117 -11.80 17.51 1.17
N LYS A 118 -10.81 16.76 0.67
CA LYS A 118 -10.62 16.53 -0.79
C LYS A 118 -11.22 15.21 -1.28
N GLY A 119 -11.86 14.44 -0.41
CA GLY A 119 -12.48 13.16 -0.74
C GLY A 119 -12.01 12.02 0.14
N THR A 120 -12.00 10.83 -0.39
CA THR A 120 -11.56 9.61 0.31
C THR A 120 -10.26 9.09 -0.29
N LEU A 121 -9.43 8.53 0.56
CA LEU A 121 -8.19 7.87 0.22
C LEU A 121 -8.20 6.48 0.87
N ALA A 122 -7.86 5.44 0.11
CA ALA A 122 -7.57 4.12 0.64
C ALA A 122 -6.09 3.79 0.36
N MET A 123 -5.36 3.32 1.37
CA MET A 123 -3.91 3.09 1.24
C MET A 123 -3.49 1.79 1.87
N ALA A 124 -2.65 1.04 1.15
CA ALA A 124 -1.90 -0.12 1.63
C ALA A 124 -0.40 0.18 1.61
N HIS A 125 0.31 -0.24 2.64
CA HIS A 125 1.73 -0.01 2.84
C HIS A 125 2.43 -1.32 3.22
N ASN A 126 3.47 -1.66 2.48
CA ASN A 126 4.46 -2.67 2.85
C ASN A 126 5.78 -1.96 3.16
N GLY A 127 6.26 -2.08 4.38
CA GLY A 127 7.53 -1.51 4.79
C GLY A 127 7.53 -0.99 6.22
N ASN A 128 8.60 -0.26 6.56
CA ASN A 128 8.79 0.34 7.86
C ASN A 128 9.57 1.65 7.75
N LEU A 129 9.09 2.70 8.42
CA LEU A 129 9.74 4.00 8.44
C LEU A 129 10.61 4.17 9.67
N ILE A 130 11.85 4.56 9.47
CA ILE A 130 12.79 4.87 10.56
C ILE A 130 12.55 6.25 11.20
N ASN A 131 11.78 7.12 10.55
CA ASN A 131 11.41 8.44 11.07
C ASN A 131 9.91 8.59 11.37
N ALA A 132 9.19 7.46 11.56
CA ALA A 132 7.75 7.47 11.84
C ALA A 132 7.41 8.29 13.10
N SER A 133 8.18 8.15 14.18
CA SER A 133 7.98 8.87 15.44
C SER A 133 8.13 10.38 15.27
N GLU A 134 9.18 10.83 14.56
CA GLU A 134 9.43 12.24 14.26
C GLU A 134 8.25 12.85 13.48
N LEU A 135 7.85 12.17 12.40
CA LEU A 135 6.75 12.61 11.54
C LEU A 135 5.39 12.61 12.27
N ARG A 136 5.16 11.60 13.11
CA ARG A 136 3.95 11.51 13.95
C ARG A 136 3.87 12.72 14.90
N HIS A 137 4.94 13.00 15.57
CA HIS A 137 5.02 14.13 16.52
C HIS A 137 4.77 15.48 15.83
N GLU A 138 5.34 15.69 14.61
CA GLU A 138 5.05 16.88 13.79
C GLU A 138 3.56 17.02 13.49
N LEU A 139 2.88 15.93 13.19
CA LEU A 139 1.45 15.94 12.92
C LEU A 139 0.61 16.19 14.17
N GLU A 140 0.93 15.55 15.30
CA GLU A 140 0.25 15.73 16.58
C GLU A 140 0.35 17.18 17.08
N TYR A 141 1.50 17.82 16.89
CA TYR A 141 1.67 19.25 17.20
C TYR A 141 0.74 20.18 16.41
N THR A 142 0.28 19.71 15.23
CA THR A 142 -0.66 20.44 14.39
C THR A 142 -2.10 19.98 14.55
N GLY A 143 -2.38 19.13 15.56
CA GLY A 143 -3.71 18.68 15.94
C GLY A 143 -4.18 17.38 15.29
N ALA A 144 -3.29 16.58 14.71
CA ALA A 144 -3.66 15.24 14.22
C ALA A 144 -3.96 14.31 15.40
N ILE A 145 -5.03 13.53 15.28
CA ILE A 145 -5.44 12.53 16.27
C ILE A 145 -5.34 11.16 15.60
N PHE A 146 -4.37 10.36 16.03
CA PHE A 146 -4.13 9.04 15.48
C PHE A 146 -5.06 7.99 16.11
N GLN A 147 -5.51 7.04 15.29
CA GLN A 147 -6.38 5.94 15.68
C GLN A 147 -5.61 4.62 15.80
N THR A 148 -4.42 4.57 15.19
CA THR A 148 -3.57 3.37 15.13
C THR A 148 -2.18 3.65 15.67
N THR A 149 -1.41 2.59 15.89
CA THR A 149 -0.01 2.68 16.32
C THR A 149 0.99 2.46 15.17
N ILE A 150 0.50 2.22 13.94
CA ILE A 150 1.33 1.91 12.78
C ILE A 150 1.82 3.18 12.07
N ASP A 151 2.98 3.07 11.46
CA ASP A 151 3.59 4.13 10.63
C ASP A 151 2.78 4.45 9.37
N SER A 152 2.02 3.48 8.87
CA SER A 152 1.16 3.66 7.70
C SER A 152 0.13 4.78 7.90
N GLU A 153 -0.38 4.98 9.12
CA GLU A 153 -1.28 6.09 9.41
C GLU A 153 -0.57 7.44 9.33
N VAL A 154 0.70 7.49 9.74
CA VAL A 154 1.55 8.68 9.60
C VAL A 154 1.71 9.05 8.12
N ILE A 155 1.99 8.05 7.26
CA ILE A 155 2.07 8.25 5.81
C ILE A 155 0.76 8.80 5.26
N ALA A 156 -0.37 8.20 5.63
CA ALA A 156 -1.68 8.58 5.15
C ALA A 156 -2.06 10.02 5.55
N TYR A 157 -1.74 10.43 6.78
CA TYR A 157 -1.92 11.81 7.24
C TYR A 157 -1.03 12.80 6.47
N HIS A 158 0.25 12.45 6.21
CA HIS A 158 1.13 13.29 5.40
C HIS A 158 0.60 13.45 3.97
N ILE A 159 0.10 12.39 3.35
CA ILE A 159 -0.53 12.47 2.02
C ILE A 159 -1.74 13.40 2.07
N ALA A 160 -2.62 13.24 3.05
CA ALA A 160 -3.80 14.08 3.20
C ALA A 160 -3.43 15.57 3.41
N ARG A 161 -2.40 15.85 4.23
CA ARG A 161 -1.87 17.20 4.47
C ARG A 161 -1.26 17.83 3.22
N GLU A 162 -0.40 17.08 2.50
CA GLU A 162 0.18 17.55 1.24
C GLU A 162 -0.90 17.78 0.18
N ARG A 163 -1.98 16.99 0.18
CA ARG A 163 -3.08 17.17 -0.78
C ARG A 163 -3.82 18.49 -0.64
N LEU A 164 -3.78 19.13 0.51
CA LEU A 164 -4.34 20.48 0.70
C LEU A 164 -3.61 21.53 -0.14
N ASN A 165 -2.30 21.33 -0.35
CA ASN A 165 -1.41 22.26 -1.05
C ASN A 165 -0.96 21.77 -2.44
N SER A 166 -1.42 20.59 -2.86
CA SER A 166 -1.10 19.99 -4.16
C SER A 166 -2.28 20.11 -5.11
N LYS A 167 -1.99 20.26 -6.41
CA LYS A 167 -3.02 20.28 -7.44
C LYS A 167 -3.65 18.91 -7.64
N THR A 168 -2.87 17.85 -7.53
CA THR A 168 -3.28 16.48 -7.82
C THR A 168 -2.97 15.53 -6.66
N ALA A 169 -3.56 14.32 -6.66
CA ALA A 169 -3.33 13.31 -5.64
C ALA A 169 -1.92 12.72 -5.75
N GLU A 170 -1.46 12.44 -6.95
CA GLU A 170 -0.12 11.91 -7.23
C GLU A 170 0.98 12.89 -6.79
N GLU A 171 0.79 14.20 -7.00
CA GLU A 171 1.71 15.21 -6.47
C GLU A 171 1.77 15.17 -4.93
N ALA A 172 0.62 14.98 -4.29
CA ALA A 172 0.56 14.87 -2.83
C ALA A 172 1.27 13.62 -2.30
N VAL A 173 1.06 12.47 -2.96
CA VAL A 173 1.77 11.23 -2.64
C VAL A 173 3.27 11.42 -2.77
N ARG A 174 3.75 11.95 -3.91
CA ARG A 174 5.17 12.23 -4.12
C ARG A 174 5.76 13.15 -3.05
N ARG A 175 5.08 14.28 -2.74
CA ARG A 175 5.54 15.23 -1.72
C ARG A 175 5.59 14.60 -0.33
N ALA A 176 4.64 13.76 0.01
CA ALA A 176 4.66 13.00 1.25
C ALA A 176 5.86 12.05 1.27
N CYS A 177 6.05 11.25 0.21
CA CYS A 177 7.15 10.30 0.09
C CYS A 177 8.53 10.95 0.21
N MET A 178 8.71 12.18 -0.24
CA MET A 178 9.97 12.93 -0.07
C MET A 178 10.35 13.19 1.39
N LYS A 179 9.42 13.06 2.33
CA LYS A 179 9.66 13.22 3.78
C LYS A 179 9.93 11.88 4.47
N LEU A 180 9.57 10.77 3.83
CA LEU A 180 9.69 9.45 4.41
C LEU A 180 11.15 8.98 4.37
N LYS A 181 11.60 8.38 5.46
CA LYS A 181 12.89 7.68 5.56
C LYS A 181 12.62 6.24 5.96
N GLY A 182 13.21 5.29 5.24
CA GLY A 182 13.02 3.86 5.46
C GLY A 182 12.60 3.13 4.18
N ALA A 183 12.15 1.91 4.35
CA ALA A 183 11.72 1.05 3.26
C ALA A 183 10.19 1.13 3.10
N TYR A 184 9.71 1.32 1.87
CA TYR A 184 8.26 1.30 1.63
C TYR A 184 7.88 0.96 0.18
N ALA A 185 6.79 0.24 0.05
CA ALA A 185 5.98 0.15 -1.15
C ALA A 185 4.55 0.55 -0.80
N LEU A 186 4.03 1.57 -1.48
CA LEU A 186 2.70 2.13 -1.24
C LEU A 186 1.78 1.87 -2.41
N VAL A 187 0.54 1.51 -2.13
CA VAL A 187 -0.54 1.49 -3.11
C VAL A 187 -1.69 2.32 -2.57
N VAL A 188 -2.09 3.33 -3.33
CA VAL A 188 -3.06 4.33 -2.92
C VAL A 188 -4.17 4.42 -3.95
N ALA A 189 -5.40 4.14 -3.55
CA ALA A 189 -6.59 4.43 -4.35
C ALA A 189 -7.17 5.78 -3.93
N SER A 190 -7.20 6.71 -4.86
CA SER A 190 -7.98 7.94 -4.80
C SER A 190 -9.28 7.76 -5.60
N PRO A 191 -10.25 8.68 -5.58
CA PRO A 191 -11.54 8.48 -6.25
C PRO A 191 -11.49 8.14 -7.75
N ARG A 192 -10.37 8.41 -8.45
CA ARG A 192 -10.24 8.17 -9.90
C ARG A 192 -8.83 7.77 -10.35
N LYS A 193 -7.94 7.48 -9.42
CA LYS A 193 -6.55 7.13 -9.74
C LYS A 193 -6.04 6.08 -8.80
N LEU A 194 -5.36 5.10 -9.35
CA LEU A 194 -4.52 4.19 -8.59
C LEU A 194 -3.08 4.74 -8.65
N ILE A 195 -2.48 4.95 -7.50
CA ILE A 195 -1.14 5.51 -7.37
C ILE A 195 -0.27 4.52 -6.62
N ALA A 196 0.92 4.27 -7.13
CA ALA A 196 1.91 3.42 -6.47
C ALA A 196 3.19 4.22 -6.25
N ALA A 197 3.87 3.97 -5.15
CA ALA A 197 5.16 4.59 -4.87
C ALA A 197 6.12 3.57 -4.25
N ARG A 198 7.36 3.56 -4.72
CA ARG A 198 8.43 2.71 -4.21
C ARG A 198 9.53 3.56 -3.59
N ASP A 199 10.10 3.10 -2.47
CA ASP A 199 11.19 3.81 -1.80
C ASP A 199 12.39 4.04 -2.73
N PRO A 200 13.17 5.13 -2.52
CA PRO A 200 14.26 5.49 -3.41
C PRO A 200 15.41 4.47 -3.47
N PHE A 201 15.53 3.62 -2.46
CA PHE A 201 16.57 2.57 -2.41
C PHE A 201 16.12 1.27 -3.07
N GLY A 202 14.79 1.07 -3.24
CA GLY A 202 14.22 -0.14 -3.81
C GLY A 202 14.20 -1.34 -2.86
N PHE A 203 14.11 -1.10 -1.55
CA PHE A 203 14.08 -2.16 -0.55
C PHE A 203 12.88 -3.09 -0.72
N LYS A 204 11.69 -2.50 -0.91
CA LYS A 204 10.45 -3.28 -1.06
C LYS A 204 10.12 -3.51 -2.52
N PRO A 205 9.76 -4.75 -2.91
CA PRO A 205 9.35 -5.04 -4.27
C PRO A 205 7.98 -4.44 -4.59
N LEU A 206 7.81 -4.05 -5.85
CA LEU A 206 6.54 -3.60 -6.38
C LEU A 206 6.55 -3.74 -7.91
N CYS A 207 5.55 -4.38 -8.47
CA CYS A 207 5.43 -4.59 -9.90
C CYS A 207 4.07 -4.18 -10.45
N ILE A 208 4.01 -3.99 -11.76
CA ILE A 208 2.81 -3.63 -12.51
C ILE A 208 2.44 -4.78 -13.41
N GLY A 209 1.17 -5.14 -13.40
CA GLY A 209 0.56 -6.08 -14.34
C GLY A 209 -0.62 -5.46 -15.07
N LYS A 210 -1.07 -6.17 -16.11
CA LYS A 210 -2.22 -5.80 -16.91
C LYS A 210 -3.06 -7.03 -17.23
N ARG A 211 -4.38 -6.90 -17.13
CA ARG A 211 -5.36 -7.88 -17.60
C ARG A 211 -6.47 -7.15 -18.33
N ASP A 212 -6.61 -7.36 -19.63
CA ASP A 212 -7.53 -6.60 -20.49
C ASP A 212 -7.32 -5.08 -20.35
N ASN A 213 -8.33 -4.33 -19.90
CA ASN A 213 -8.23 -2.90 -19.60
C ASN A 213 -7.98 -2.60 -18.11
N ALA A 214 -7.70 -3.61 -17.30
CA ALA A 214 -7.37 -3.44 -15.91
C ALA A 214 -5.86 -3.40 -15.69
N TYR A 215 -5.42 -2.46 -14.85
CA TYR A 215 -4.04 -2.39 -14.37
C TYR A 215 -3.95 -2.82 -12.92
N ILE A 216 -2.88 -3.54 -12.62
CA ILE A 216 -2.61 -4.11 -11.31
C ILE A 216 -1.26 -3.59 -10.80
N VAL A 217 -1.17 -3.31 -9.50
CA VAL A 217 0.08 -3.06 -8.79
C VAL A 217 0.15 -4.02 -7.62
N THR A 218 1.24 -4.76 -7.47
CA THR A 218 1.37 -5.77 -6.43
C THR A 218 2.82 -5.96 -5.98
N SER A 219 3.00 -6.53 -4.79
CA SER A 219 4.32 -6.84 -4.24
C SER A 219 5.08 -7.88 -5.06
N GLU A 220 4.38 -8.92 -5.58
CA GLU A 220 5.01 -10.04 -6.30
C GLU A 220 4.23 -10.45 -7.54
N THR A 221 4.94 -11.00 -8.52
CA THR A 221 4.33 -11.46 -9.79
C THR A 221 3.43 -12.68 -9.63
N CYS A 222 3.64 -13.53 -8.62
CA CYS A 222 2.75 -14.67 -8.34
C CYS A 222 1.28 -14.26 -8.14
N ALA A 223 1.05 -13.03 -7.67
CA ALA A 223 -0.31 -12.49 -7.55
C ALA A 223 -0.91 -12.12 -8.91
N LEU A 224 -0.08 -11.71 -9.89
CA LEU A 224 -0.51 -11.48 -11.27
C LEU A 224 -0.91 -12.80 -11.94
N ASP A 225 -0.06 -13.82 -11.81
CA ASP A 225 -0.30 -15.15 -12.38
C ASP A 225 -1.61 -15.75 -11.86
N THR A 226 -1.87 -15.61 -10.56
CA THR A 226 -3.09 -16.13 -9.91
C THR A 226 -4.36 -15.54 -10.50
N ILE A 227 -4.34 -14.28 -10.93
CA ILE A 227 -5.51 -13.61 -11.53
C ILE A 227 -5.48 -13.58 -13.06
N GLY A 228 -4.50 -14.23 -13.68
CA GLY A 228 -4.34 -14.28 -15.15
C GLY A 228 -3.94 -12.92 -15.74
N ALA A 229 -3.18 -12.11 -15.01
CA ALA A 229 -2.64 -10.84 -15.50
C ALA A 229 -1.23 -11.01 -16.06
N GLU A 230 -0.91 -10.29 -17.11
CA GLU A 230 0.42 -10.24 -17.69
C GLU A 230 1.31 -9.27 -16.90
N PHE A 231 2.56 -9.67 -16.64
CA PHE A 231 3.58 -8.79 -16.08
C PHE A 231 3.96 -7.71 -17.09
N VAL A 232 3.91 -6.46 -16.68
CA VAL A 232 4.31 -5.32 -17.52
C VAL A 232 5.74 -4.90 -17.20
N ARG A 233 6.02 -4.58 -15.93
CA ARG A 233 7.34 -4.20 -15.43
C ARG A 233 7.36 -4.05 -13.92
N ASP A 234 8.54 -4.00 -13.34
CA ASP A 234 8.73 -3.54 -11.98
C ASP A 234 8.53 -2.01 -11.85
N VAL A 235 8.10 -1.55 -10.68
CA VAL A 235 8.16 -0.14 -10.29
C VAL A 235 9.59 0.16 -9.88
N LYS A 236 10.19 1.18 -10.48
CA LYS A 236 11.60 1.53 -10.24
C LYS A 236 11.79 2.12 -8.83
N PRO A 237 12.98 1.98 -8.23
CA PRO A 237 13.32 2.70 -7.02
C PRO A 237 13.09 4.21 -7.16
N GLY A 238 12.39 4.81 -6.19
CA GLY A 238 12.04 6.23 -6.20
C GLY A 238 10.98 6.65 -7.22
N GLU A 239 10.29 5.69 -7.84
CA GLU A 239 9.21 5.97 -8.79
C GLU A 239 7.88 6.16 -8.07
N VAL A 240 7.11 7.17 -8.52
CA VAL A 240 5.68 7.29 -8.28
C VAL A 240 4.95 7.02 -9.58
N VAL A 241 4.16 5.97 -9.61
CA VAL A 241 3.34 5.57 -10.76
C VAL A 241 1.93 6.05 -10.54
N THR A 242 1.33 6.65 -11.57
CA THR A 242 -0.10 7.01 -11.59
C THR A 242 -0.79 6.26 -12.70
N ILE A 243 -1.88 5.60 -12.36
CA ILE A 243 -2.72 4.84 -13.29
C ILE A 243 -4.09 5.51 -13.35
N SER A 244 -4.49 5.94 -14.54
CA SER A 244 -5.80 6.57 -14.80
C SER A 244 -6.30 6.28 -16.22
N PRO A 245 -7.62 6.29 -16.46
CA PRO A 245 -8.17 6.06 -17.80
C PRO A 245 -7.72 7.10 -18.84
N GLU A 246 -7.48 8.33 -18.40
CA GLU A 246 -7.12 9.43 -19.31
C GLU A 246 -5.70 9.31 -19.87
N LYS A 247 -4.79 8.71 -19.09
CA LYS A 247 -3.35 8.74 -19.40
C LYS A 247 -2.67 7.37 -19.36
N GLY A 248 -3.40 6.33 -18.95
CA GLY A 248 -2.80 4.99 -18.72
C GLY A 248 -1.83 5.03 -17.55
N ILE A 249 -0.59 4.62 -17.77
CA ILE A 249 0.50 4.64 -16.77
C ILE A 249 1.38 5.87 -16.98
N GLU A 250 1.48 6.71 -15.95
CA GLU A 250 2.44 7.82 -15.89
C GLU A 250 3.48 7.55 -14.79
N SER A 251 4.73 7.89 -15.06
CA SER A 251 5.86 7.78 -14.14
C SER A 251 6.38 9.14 -13.70
N ASP A 252 6.62 9.32 -12.41
CA ASP A 252 7.34 10.45 -11.83
C ASP A 252 8.60 9.91 -11.11
N MET A 253 9.78 10.27 -11.62
CA MET A 253 11.08 9.83 -11.12
C MET A 253 11.78 10.90 -10.25
N THR A 254 11.05 11.88 -9.76
CA THR A 254 11.62 13.00 -8.97
C THR A 254 12.33 12.52 -7.70
N MET A 255 11.94 11.36 -7.12
CA MET A 255 12.55 10.80 -5.92
C MET A 255 13.69 9.82 -6.21
N ALA A 256 13.97 9.51 -7.48
CA ALA A 256 15.02 8.58 -7.83
C ALA A 256 16.38 9.08 -7.36
N ILE A 257 17.19 8.17 -6.85
CA ILE A 257 18.59 8.40 -6.48
C ILE A 257 19.52 7.77 -7.51
N ALA A 258 20.81 8.03 -7.38
CA ALA A 258 21.81 7.40 -8.25
C ALA A 258 21.77 5.86 -8.11
N PRO A 259 21.80 5.10 -9.21
CA PRO A 259 21.62 3.63 -9.20
C PRO A 259 22.57 2.88 -8.26
N GLU A 260 23.80 3.38 -8.07
CA GLU A 260 24.78 2.80 -7.15
C GLU A 260 24.41 2.92 -5.67
N LYS A 261 23.36 3.67 -5.35
CA LYS A 261 22.79 3.82 -4.00
C LYS A 261 21.55 2.94 -3.78
N GLU A 262 21.07 2.27 -4.83
CA GLU A 262 19.98 1.30 -4.66
C GLU A 262 20.43 0.14 -3.76
N ALA A 263 19.54 -0.29 -2.87
CA ALA A 263 19.87 -1.31 -1.87
C ALA A 263 18.72 -2.30 -1.77
N ARG A 264 18.75 -3.32 -2.63
CA ARG A 264 17.75 -4.38 -2.63
C ARG A 264 17.91 -5.26 -1.40
N CYS A 265 16.82 -5.56 -0.74
CA CYS A 265 16.84 -6.43 0.43
C CYS A 265 17.04 -7.89 0.00
N ILE A 266 18.15 -8.52 0.43
CA ILE A 266 18.44 -9.92 0.12
C ILE A 266 17.36 -10.87 0.65
N PHE A 267 16.74 -10.54 1.79
CA PHE A 267 15.67 -11.36 2.38
C PHE A 267 14.42 -11.43 1.48
N GLU A 268 14.15 -10.40 0.68
CA GLU A 268 13.07 -10.46 -0.31
C GLU A 268 13.29 -11.60 -1.32
N TYR A 269 14.55 -11.89 -1.70
CA TYR A 269 14.88 -12.92 -2.70
C TYR A 269 15.01 -14.32 -2.12
N ILE A 270 15.49 -14.45 -0.86
CA ILE A 270 15.83 -15.77 -0.31
C ILE A 270 14.82 -16.28 0.73
N TYR A 271 13.96 -15.42 1.25
CA TYR A 271 13.07 -15.78 2.37
C TYR A 271 11.61 -15.41 2.12
N PHE A 272 11.33 -14.18 1.64
CA PHE A 272 9.93 -13.70 1.56
C PHE A 272 9.25 -14.06 0.25
N ALA A 273 9.92 -13.88 -0.89
CA ALA A 273 9.31 -14.13 -2.19
C ALA A 273 9.01 -15.62 -2.41
N ARG A 274 7.90 -15.89 -3.06
CA ARG A 274 7.61 -17.22 -3.58
C ARG A 274 8.63 -17.59 -4.68
N PRO A 275 9.03 -18.88 -4.77
CA PRO A 275 10.00 -19.33 -5.79
C PRO A 275 9.58 -19.09 -7.24
N ASP A 276 8.28 -18.91 -7.47
CA ASP A 276 7.69 -18.64 -8.80
C ASP A 276 7.53 -17.13 -9.08
N SER A 277 7.97 -16.28 -8.16
CA SER A 277 7.92 -14.82 -8.34
C SER A 277 9.18 -14.28 -9.03
N HIS A 278 8.98 -13.23 -9.84
CA HIS A 278 10.06 -12.39 -10.36
C HIS A 278 10.09 -11.06 -9.61
N ILE A 279 11.27 -10.65 -9.18
CA ILE A 279 11.47 -9.36 -8.49
C ILE A 279 12.69 -8.69 -9.12
N ASP A 280 12.53 -7.47 -9.62
CA ASP A 280 13.61 -6.66 -10.22
C ASP A 280 14.43 -7.42 -11.27
N GLY A 281 13.75 -8.23 -12.08
CA GLY A 281 14.38 -9.03 -13.14
C GLY A 281 15.11 -10.28 -12.66
N VAL A 282 14.95 -10.68 -11.38
CA VAL A 282 15.48 -11.92 -10.80
C VAL A 282 14.33 -12.90 -10.56
N SER A 283 14.51 -14.16 -10.96
CA SER A 283 13.56 -15.29 -10.79
C SER A 283 14.14 -16.34 -9.87
#